data_7f3bea4bc382ce43a8c9138089fa2a2b
#
_entry.id   7f3bea4bc382ce43a8c9138089fa2a2b
#
_cell.length_a   1.000
_cell.length_b   1.000
_cell.length_c   1.000
_cell.angle_alpha   90.00
_cell.angle_beta   90.00
_cell.angle_gamma   90.00
#
_symmetry.space_group_name_H-M   'P 1'
#
loop_
_entity.id
_entity.type
_entity.pdbx_description
1 polymer ?
#
loop_
_entity_poly.entity_id
_entity_poly.type
_entity_poly.pdbx_seq_one_letter_code
_entity_poly.pdbx_strand_id
1 'polypeptide(L)'
;MGFWPKGYKSCFFLSFDYDASSAETWKTPDDLSSLSKGRYAPRVAVPRILDLLDRLEIKTTFFTPGWTCDNHRDSLIDIVSRGHEVAAHSYAHERMTELSAEKEAEVWERSIAALERVGVKPQGYRAPYWMFGERSINHMKRLGFKYSSNMMDEDIPYLLKHNGVDTGLVELPVEWLLDDWPHFEMDRMGPDEVYRLWKPEWEGLHELGRYFGLTCHPECIGRVSRLKMLERLVTEAKKGSDVWFPTGKELSDWASKKLK
;
A
#
# COMPACT_ATOMS: atom_id res chain seq x y z
N MET A 1 16.84 -7.15 22.63
CA MET A 1 16.47 -7.88 21.39
C MET A 1 15.80 -6.87 20.48
N GLY A 2 16.11 -6.86 19.18
CA GLY A 2 15.47 -5.96 18.22
C GLY A 2 13.97 -6.22 18.06
N PHE A 3 13.28 -5.29 17.39
CA PHE A 3 11.85 -5.42 17.13
C PHE A 3 11.54 -6.54 16.10
N TRP A 4 12.42 -6.72 15.11
CA TRP A 4 12.21 -7.58 13.93
C TRP A 4 12.44 -9.07 14.21
N PRO A 5 12.01 -9.99 13.31
CA PRO A 5 12.31 -11.41 13.42
C PRO A 5 13.82 -11.68 13.53
N LYS A 6 14.18 -12.81 14.16
CA LYS A 6 15.59 -13.18 14.34
C LYS A 6 16.32 -13.22 12.98
N GLY A 7 17.45 -12.52 12.92
CA GLY A 7 18.26 -12.40 11.70
C GLY A 7 18.03 -11.11 10.93
N TYR A 8 16.97 -10.35 11.23
CA TYR A 8 16.70 -9.08 10.58
C TYR A 8 16.99 -7.89 11.51
N LYS A 9 17.62 -6.87 10.94
CA LYS A 9 17.90 -5.58 11.59
C LYS A 9 16.79 -4.57 11.35
N SER A 10 16.22 -4.56 10.14
CA SER A 10 15.20 -3.59 9.70
C SER A 10 14.15 -4.26 8.82
N CYS A 11 13.12 -3.50 8.47
CA CYS A 11 12.06 -3.92 7.58
C CYS A 11 11.93 -2.95 6.40
N PHE A 12 11.81 -3.48 5.19
CA PHE A 12 11.44 -2.76 3.98
C PHE A 12 10.05 -3.24 3.54
N PHE A 13 9.02 -2.46 3.84
CA PHE A 13 7.66 -2.73 3.42
C PHE A 13 7.37 -2.00 2.11
N LEU A 14 7.44 -2.72 1.00
CA LEU A 14 7.02 -2.22 -0.30
C LEU A 14 5.54 -2.49 -0.46
N SER A 15 4.76 -1.47 -0.83
CA SER A 15 3.33 -1.61 -1.10
C SER A 15 2.91 -0.84 -2.34
N PHE A 16 1.80 -1.27 -2.93
CA PHE A 16 1.23 -0.62 -4.10
C PHE A 16 -0.23 -0.26 -3.82
N ASP A 17 -0.59 1.00 -4.05
CA ASP A 17 -1.97 1.44 -4.12
C ASP A 17 -2.41 1.27 -5.58
N TYR A 18 -3.17 0.19 -5.84
CA TYR A 18 -3.56 -0.21 -7.20
C TYR A 18 -4.88 0.45 -7.59
N ASP A 19 -4.83 1.74 -7.81
CA ASP A 19 -6.01 2.59 -8.06
C ASP A 19 -6.59 2.41 -9.45
N ALA A 20 -5.74 2.20 -10.45
CA ALA A 20 -6.13 2.21 -11.85
C ALA A 20 -6.88 3.51 -12.20
N SER A 21 -8.11 3.42 -12.74
CA SER A 21 -8.93 4.61 -13.06
C SER A 21 -10.05 4.84 -12.04
N SER A 22 -9.99 4.24 -10.85
CA SER A 22 -11.11 4.27 -9.90
C SER A 22 -11.53 5.69 -9.52
N ALA A 23 -10.58 6.57 -9.24
CA ALA A 23 -10.85 7.97 -8.90
C ALA A 23 -11.35 8.79 -10.10
N GLU A 24 -10.77 8.59 -11.28
CA GLU A 24 -11.10 9.34 -12.48
C GLU A 24 -12.51 9.07 -12.97
N THR A 25 -13.07 7.89 -12.68
CA THR A 25 -14.44 7.53 -13.12
C THR A 25 -15.52 8.43 -12.54
N TRP A 26 -15.27 9.11 -11.43
CA TRP A 26 -16.24 10.05 -10.84
C TRP A 26 -15.70 11.48 -10.72
N LYS A 27 -14.37 11.68 -10.66
CA LYS A 27 -13.79 13.02 -10.61
C LYS A 27 -13.76 13.70 -11.99
N THR A 28 -13.34 12.95 -12.99
CA THR A 28 -13.11 13.44 -14.36
C THR A 28 -13.58 12.42 -15.40
N PRO A 29 -14.87 12.00 -15.37
CA PRO A 29 -15.36 10.88 -16.20
C PRO A 29 -15.24 11.14 -17.71
N ASP A 30 -15.20 12.39 -18.13
CA ASP A 30 -15.08 12.80 -19.54
C ASP A 30 -13.62 13.05 -19.97
N ASP A 31 -12.66 13.00 -19.05
CA ASP A 31 -11.23 13.13 -19.37
C ASP A 31 -10.62 11.78 -19.78
N LEU A 32 -10.68 11.50 -21.08
CA LEU A 32 -10.15 10.25 -21.65
C LEU A 32 -8.65 10.08 -21.42
N SER A 33 -7.90 11.18 -21.28
CA SER A 33 -6.47 11.18 -21.01
C SER A 33 -6.18 10.64 -19.60
N SER A 34 -6.84 11.22 -18.60
CA SER A 34 -6.72 10.76 -17.20
C SER A 34 -7.20 9.32 -17.04
N LEU A 35 -8.34 8.96 -17.60
CA LEU A 35 -8.80 7.56 -17.64
C LEU A 35 -7.80 6.62 -18.32
N SER A 36 -7.11 7.07 -19.38
CA SER A 36 -6.11 6.25 -20.08
C SER A 36 -4.86 6.01 -19.23
N LYS A 37 -4.48 6.98 -18.39
CA LYS A 37 -3.38 6.84 -17.43
C LYS A 37 -3.67 5.70 -16.44
N GLY A 38 -4.86 5.68 -15.84
CA GLY A 38 -5.26 4.60 -14.95
C GLY A 38 -5.32 3.23 -15.64
N ARG A 39 -5.83 3.17 -16.90
CA ARG A 39 -5.82 1.93 -17.70
C ARG A 39 -4.42 1.39 -18.03
N TYR A 40 -3.38 2.20 -17.91
CA TYR A 40 -2.00 1.74 -18.06
C TYR A 40 -1.60 0.76 -16.93
N ALA A 41 -2.14 0.93 -15.72
CA ALA A 41 -1.82 0.07 -14.59
C ALA A 41 -2.12 -1.42 -14.88
N PRO A 42 -3.36 -1.86 -15.14
CA PRO A 42 -3.66 -3.28 -15.39
C PRO A 42 -3.03 -3.82 -16.68
N ARG A 43 -2.89 -2.97 -17.72
CA ARG A 43 -2.45 -3.42 -19.05
C ARG A 43 -0.95 -3.58 -19.19
N VAL A 44 -0.16 -2.77 -18.49
CA VAL A 44 1.28 -2.66 -18.72
C VAL A 44 2.07 -2.67 -17.42
N ALA A 45 1.67 -1.86 -16.44
CA ALA A 45 2.48 -1.65 -15.24
C ALA A 45 2.44 -2.85 -14.30
N VAL A 46 1.25 -3.36 -13.97
CA VAL A 46 1.11 -4.51 -13.05
C VAL A 46 1.86 -5.74 -13.57
N PRO A 47 1.73 -6.19 -14.82
CA PRO A 47 2.55 -7.29 -15.34
C PRO A 47 4.06 -7.06 -15.16
N ARG A 48 4.55 -5.86 -15.47
CA ARG A 48 5.98 -5.52 -15.29
C ARG A 48 6.42 -5.53 -13.82
N ILE A 49 5.58 -5.00 -12.94
CA ILE A 49 5.86 -4.97 -11.50
C ILE A 49 5.91 -6.41 -10.97
N LEU A 50 4.96 -7.25 -11.34
CA LEU A 50 4.92 -8.65 -10.92
C LEU A 50 6.15 -9.43 -11.40
N ASP A 51 6.56 -9.23 -12.67
CA ASP A 51 7.79 -9.84 -13.20
C ASP A 51 9.05 -9.34 -12.47
N LEU A 52 9.08 -8.07 -12.07
CA LEU A 52 10.15 -7.53 -11.23
C LEU A 52 10.16 -8.17 -9.85
N LEU A 53 9.02 -8.24 -9.18
CA LEU A 53 8.89 -8.82 -7.84
C LEU A 53 9.26 -10.31 -7.82
N ASP A 54 8.92 -11.06 -8.88
CA ASP A 54 9.34 -12.46 -9.01
C ASP A 54 10.87 -12.59 -9.18
N ARG A 55 11.51 -11.74 -10.02
CA ARG A 55 12.98 -11.73 -10.14
C ARG A 55 13.68 -11.35 -8.83
N LEU A 56 13.07 -10.48 -8.06
CA LEU A 56 13.59 -10.06 -6.76
C LEU A 56 13.20 -11.01 -5.62
N GLU A 57 12.36 -12.02 -5.88
CA GLU A 57 11.85 -12.96 -4.88
C GLU A 57 11.21 -12.24 -3.67
N ILE A 58 10.40 -11.20 -3.94
CA ILE A 58 9.70 -10.42 -2.94
C ILE A 58 8.20 -10.60 -3.10
N LYS A 59 7.50 -10.82 -1.99
CA LYS A 59 6.05 -10.69 -1.94
C LYS A 59 5.68 -9.36 -1.28
N THR A 60 4.59 -8.75 -1.73
CA THR A 60 4.20 -7.40 -1.34
C THR A 60 2.69 -7.29 -1.20
N THR A 61 2.20 -6.13 -0.77
CA THR A 61 0.77 -5.85 -0.60
C THR A 61 0.30 -4.86 -1.65
N PHE A 62 -0.82 -5.18 -2.28
CA PHE A 62 -1.57 -4.29 -3.17
C PHE A 62 -2.84 -3.82 -2.45
N PHE A 63 -2.89 -2.57 -2.04
CA PHE A 63 -4.11 -1.92 -1.55
C PHE A 63 -4.96 -1.56 -2.78
N THR A 64 -6.15 -2.14 -2.87
CA THR A 64 -6.90 -2.13 -4.12
C THR A 64 -8.34 -1.66 -3.89
N PRO A 65 -8.80 -0.63 -4.62
CA PRO A 65 -10.20 -0.22 -4.61
C PRO A 65 -11.12 -1.32 -5.13
N GLY A 66 -12.33 -1.41 -4.56
CA GLY A 66 -13.32 -2.38 -5.01
C GLY A 66 -13.69 -2.21 -6.49
N TRP A 67 -13.72 -0.98 -6.97
CA TRP A 67 -13.93 -0.67 -8.39
C TRP A 67 -12.87 -1.34 -9.28
N THR A 68 -11.61 -1.29 -8.85
CA THR A 68 -10.49 -1.92 -9.58
C THR A 68 -10.64 -3.45 -9.59
N CYS A 69 -11.11 -4.05 -8.49
CA CYS A 69 -11.44 -5.48 -8.44
C CYS A 69 -12.54 -5.86 -9.44
N ASP A 70 -13.60 -5.06 -9.54
CA ASP A 70 -14.72 -5.32 -10.44
C ASP A 70 -14.35 -5.15 -11.93
N ASN A 71 -13.46 -4.21 -12.25
CA ASN A 71 -13.16 -3.86 -13.64
C ASN A 71 -11.85 -4.49 -14.19
N HIS A 72 -10.98 -5.01 -13.31
CA HIS A 72 -9.66 -5.57 -13.68
C HIS A 72 -9.40 -6.92 -13.00
N ARG A 73 -10.42 -7.77 -12.97
CA ARG A 73 -10.43 -9.05 -12.28
C ARG A 73 -9.21 -9.93 -12.61
N ASP A 74 -8.85 -10.06 -13.88
CA ASP A 74 -7.74 -10.92 -14.32
C ASP A 74 -6.40 -10.47 -13.73
N SER A 75 -6.19 -9.16 -13.64
CA SER A 75 -5.01 -8.56 -13.01
C SER A 75 -4.95 -8.89 -11.50
N LEU A 76 -6.09 -8.88 -10.80
CA LEU A 76 -6.15 -9.26 -9.38
C LEU A 76 -5.89 -10.76 -9.18
N ILE A 77 -6.40 -11.61 -10.05
CA ILE A 77 -6.14 -13.05 -10.02
C ILE A 77 -4.64 -13.32 -10.22
N ASP A 78 -3.97 -12.62 -11.14
CA ASP A 78 -2.52 -12.74 -11.35
C ASP A 78 -1.73 -12.32 -10.10
N ILE A 79 -2.06 -11.17 -9.48
CA ILE A 79 -1.46 -10.70 -8.23
C ILE A 79 -1.57 -11.77 -7.13
N VAL A 80 -2.79 -12.29 -6.90
CA VAL A 80 -3.04 -13.29 -5.85
C VAL A 80 -2.35 -14.63 -6.17
N SER A 81 -2.39 -15.08 -7.43
CA SER A 81 -1.79 -16.35 -7.84
C SER A 81 -0.27 -16.38 -7.71
N ARG A 82 0.37 -15.20 -7.83
CA ARG A 82 1.81 -15.04 -7.57
C ARG A 82 2.14 -14.86 -6.09
N GLY A 83 1.15 -14.98 -5.19
CA GLY A 83 1.34 -14.98 -3.73
C GLY A 83 1.50 -13.60 -3.09
N HIS A 84 1.09 -12.54 -3.78
CA HIS A 84 1.01 -11.21 -3.18
C HIS A 84 -0.28 -11.05 -2.38
N GLU A 85 -0.24 -10.17 -1.39
CA GLU A 85 -1.42 -9.79 -0.62
C GLU A 85 -2.24 -8.74 -1.38
N VAL A 86 -3.58 -8.87 -1.33
CA VAL A 86 -4.51 -7.82 -1.72
C VAL A 86 -5.24 -7.33 -0.48
N ALA A 87 -5.15 -6.03 -0.20
CA ALA A 87 -5.78 -5.35 0.92
C ALA A 87 -6.81 -4.31 0.41
N ALA A 88 -7.66 -3.81 1.29
CA ALA A 88 -8.74 -2.90 0.92
C ALA A 88 -8.27 -1.43 0.80
N HIS A 89 -8.86 -0.68 -0.19
CA HIS A 89 -8.56 0.72 -0.47
C HIS A 89 -9.83 1.52 -0.86
N SER A 90 -10.89 1.48 -0.04
CA SER A 90 -12.23 1.96 -0.36
C SER A 90 -12.87 1.28 -1.59
N TYR A 91 -13.95 1.85 -2.17
CA TYR A 91 -14.55 1.29 -3.38
C TYR A 91 -14.05 1.98 -4.66
N ALA A 92 -14.17 3.30 -4.76
CA ALA A 92 -13.77 4.07 -5.93
C ALA A 92 -12.81 5.21 -5.56
N HIS A 93 -11.92 4.96 -4.60
CA HIS A 93 -10.93 5.92 -4.13
C HIS A 93 -11.57 7.19 -3.54
N GLU A 94 -12.63 7.00 -2.72
CA GLU A 94 -13.36 8.09 -2.07
C GLU A 94 -12.56 8.71 -0.93
N ARG A 95 -12.79 10.00 -0.68
CA ARG A 95 -12.28 10.72 0.51
C ARG A 95 -13.14 10.37 1.72
N MET A 96 -12.78 9.32 2.44
CA MET A 96 -13.62 8.68 3.46
C MET A 96 -14.10 9.65 4.54
N THR A 97 -13.26 10.58 4.98
CA THR A 97 -13.61 11.56 6.03
C THR A 97 -14.61 12.64 5.58
N GLU A 98 -14.78 12.81 4.27
CA GLU A 98 -15.73 13.79 3.67
C GLU A 98 -17.12 13.17 3.43
N LEU A 99 -17.29 11.86 3.59
CA LEU A 99 -18.56 11.17 3.38
C LEU A 99 -19.50 11.31 4.58
N SER A 100 -20.84 11.22 4.33
CA SER A 100 -21.78 10.96 5.40
C SER A 100 -21.59 9.56 5.97
N ALA A 101 -22.11 9.29 7.17
CA ALA A 101 -21.99 7.98 7.82
C ALA A 101 -22.63 6.86 6.95
N GLU A 102 -23.79 7.16 6.34
CA GLU A 102 -24.53 6.22 5.47
C GLU A 102 -23.72 5.92 4.21
N LYS A 103 -23.14 6.96 3.60
CA LYS A 103 -22.35 6.81 2.37
C LYS A 103 -21.03 6.08 2.64
N GLU A 104 -20.39 6.35 3.76
CA GLU A 104 -19.19 5.62 4.17
C GLU A 104 -19.50 4.13 4.38
N ALA A 105 -20.62 3.80 5.04
CA ALA A 105 -21.05 2.41 5.22
C ALA A 105 -21.30 1.70 3.88
N GLU A 106 -21.99 2.35 2.93
CA GLU A 106 -22.18 1.83 1.56
C GLU A 106 -20.84 1.55 0.85
N VAL A 107 -19.89 2.48 0.94
CA VAL A 107 -18.56 2.31 0.35
C VAL A 107 -17.83 1.11 0.93
N TRP A 108 -17.88 0.92 2.27
CA TRP A 108 -17.30 -0.25 2.92
C TRP A 108 -17.93 -1.55 2.44
N GLU A 109 -19.26 -1.64 2.38
CA GLU A 109 -19.98 -2.84 1.94
C GLU A 109 -19.63 -3.20 0.48
N ARG A 110 -19.65 -2.20 -0.41
CA ARG A 110 -19.29 -2.39 -1.82
C ARG A 110 -17.84 -2.82 -2.00
N SER A 111 -16.91 -2.22 -1.24
CA SER A 111 -15.50 -2.56 -1.28
C SER A 111 -15.25 -4.01 -0.89
N ILE A 112 -15.81 -4.45 0.22
CA ILE A 112 -15.64 -5.83 0.71
C ILE A 112 -16.26 -6.82 -0.27
N ALA A 113 -17.49 -6.57 -0.74
CA ALA A 113 -18.16 -7.44 -1.70
C ALA A 113 -17.36 -7.57 -3.02
N ALA A 114 -16.69 -6.50 -3.47
CA ALA A 114 -15.86 -6.54 -4.67
C ALA A 114 -14.60 -7.41 -4.47
N LEU A 115 -13.93 -7.27 -3.32
CA LEU A 115 -12.76 -8.10 -2.97
C LEU A 115 -13.14 -9.58 -2.83
N GLU A 116 -14.28 -9.88 -2.23
CA GLU A 116 -14.78 -11.27 -2.10
C GLU A 116 -15.08 -11.90 -3.47
N ARG A 117 -15.58 -11.13 -4.45
CA ARG A 117 -15.81 -11.64 -5.83
C ARG A 117 -14.52 -12.07 -6.54
N VAL A 118 -13.37 -11.52 -6.16
CA VAL A 118 -12.05 -11.98 -6.67
C VAL A 118 -11.37 -12.97 -5.72
N GLY A 119 -12.09 -13.51 -4.72
CA GLY A 119 -11.59 -14.52 -3.80
C GLY A 119 -10.72 -13.97 -2.67
N VAL A 120 -10.75 -12.68 -2.42
CA VAL A 120 -9.94 -12.01 -1.39
C VAL A 120 -10.78 -11.69 -0.16
N LYS A 121 -10.29 -12.10 1.01
CA LYS A 121 -10.74 -11.61 2.32
C LYS A 121 -9.69 -10.69 2.87
N PRO A 122 -9.85 -9.35 2.75
CA PRO A 122 -8.81 -8.41 3.12
C PRO A 122 -8.58 -8.42 4.63
N GLN A 123 -7.33 -8.29 5.04
CA GLN A 123 -6.94 -8.17 6.45
C GLN A 123 -6.44 -6.78 6.81
N GLY A 124 -6.04 -6.00 5.81
CA GLY A 124 -5.54 -4.64 5.93
C GLY A 124 -6.38 -3.64 5.16
N TYR A 125 -6.31 -2.40 5.62
CA TYR A 125 -6.95 -1.26 4.99
C TYR A 125 -6.02 -0.06 4.93
N ARG A 126 -5.98 0.59 3.76
CA ARG A 126 -5.43 1.92 3.56
C ARG A 126 -6.53 2.83 3.02
N ALA A 127 -6.73 3.98 3.63
CA ALA A 127 -7.67 4.98 3.14
C ALA A 127 -7.06 5.75 1.97
N PRO A 128 -7.81 6.05 0.91
CA PRO A 128 -7.38 6.98 -0.12
C PRO A 128 -6.91 8.31 0.48
N TYR A 129 -5.79 8.84 -0.04
CA TYR A 129 -5.15 10.07 0.47
C TYR A 129 -4.76 9.99 1.95
N TRP A 130 -4.73 8.77 2.55
CA TRP A 130 -4.59 8.54 3.99
C TRP A 130 -5.60 9.31 4.84
N MET A 131 -6.75 9.68 4.24
CA MET A 131 -7.86 10.35 4.93
C MET A 131 -8.63 9.35 5.77
N PHE A 132 -8.13 9.13 7.00
CA PHE A 132 -8.58 8.10 7.93
C PHE A 132 -9.25 8.71 9.15
N GLY A 133 -10.36 8.16 9.60
CA GLY A 133 -11.13 8.69 10.71
C GLY A 133 -11.73 7.63 11.62
N GLU A 134 -12.34 8.08 12.73
CA GLU A 134 -12.93 7.21 13.74
C GLU A 134 -13.97 6.23 13.17
N ARG A 135 -14.81 6.68 12.26
CA ARG A 135 -15.81 5.80 11.62
C ARG A 135 -15.15 4.66 10.87
N SER A 136 -14.05 4.93 10.15
CA SER A 136 -13.27 3.91 9.46
C SER A 136 -12.69 2.89 10.45
N ILE A 137 -12.17 3.32 11.61
CA ILE A 137 -11.71 2.42 12.68
C ILE A 137 -12.86 1.49 13.13
N ASN A 138 -14.06 2.04 13.34
CA ASN A 138 -15.21 1.28 13.77
C ASN A 138 -15.65 0.23 12.72
N HIS A 139 -15.63 0.61 11.43
CA HIS A 139 -15.90 -0.33 10.34
C HIS A 139 -14.84 -1.44 10.28
N MET A 140 -13.57 -1.12 10.39
CA MET A 140 -12.48 -2.10 10.39
C MET A 140 -12.63 -3.11 11.53
N LYS A 141 -12.92 -2.64 12.75
CA LYS A 141 -13.18 -3.52 13.92
C LYS A 141 -14.36 -4.45 13.69
N ARG A 142 -15.50 -3.91 13.22
CA ARG A 142 -16.71 -4.69 12.92
C ARG A 142 -16.47 -5.77 11.87
N LEU A 143 -15.65 -5.46 10.84
CA LEU A 143 -15.33 -6.34 9.73
C LEU A 143 -14.15 -7.30 10.01
N GLY A 144 -13.50 -7.16 11.18
CA GLY A 144 -12.45 -8.06 11.62
C GLY A 144 -11.09 -7.84 10.95
N PHE A 145 -10.83 -6.63 10.46
CA PHE A 145 -9.51 -6.24 9.97
C PHE A 145 -8.43 -6.39 11.04
N LYS A 146 -7.20 -6.57 10.63
CA LYS A 146 -6.04 -6.77 11.51
C LYS A 146 -5.13 -5.57 11.57
N TYR A 147 -5.00 -4.83 10.45
CA TYR A 147 -4.09 -3.70 10.39
C TYR A 147 -4.64 -2.54 9.55
N SER A 148 -4.17 -1.37 9.90
CA SER A 148 -4.32 -0.09 9.23
C SER A 148 -2.96 0.34 8.65
N SER A 149 -2.94 1.15 7.60
CA SER A 149 -1.74 1.75 7.03
C SER A 149 -2.05 3.20 6.61
N ASN A 150 -2.17 4.10 7.61
CA ASN A 150 -2.71 5.44 7.42
C ASN A 150 -2.04 6.53 8.26
N MET A 151 -1.40 6.18 9.38
CA MET A 151 -0.87 7.14 10.35
C MET A 151 0.63 7.40 10.11
N MET A 152 1.15 8.53 10.65
CA MET A 152 2.48 9.04 10.32
C MET A 152 3.28 9.43 11.57
N ASP A 153 3.03 8.79 12.70
CA ASP A 153 3.54 9.23 14.00
C ASP A 153 4.59 8.31 14.62
N GLU A 154 5.02 7.24 13.90
CA GLU A 154 6.03 6.31 14.39
C GLU A 154 6.89 5.71 13.26
N ASP A 155 8.13 5.33 13.59
CA ASP A 155 9.08 4.68 12.66
C ASP A 155 9.06 3.14 12.74
N ILE A 156 8.11 2.55 13.44
CA ILE A 156 7.89 1.10 13.54
C ILE A 156 6.39 0.82 13.62
N PRO A 157 5.92 -0.38 13.25
CA PRO A 157 4.54 -0.77 13.49
C PRO A 157 4.18 -0.73 14.97
N TYR A 158 2.96 -0.31 15.29
CA TYR A 158 2.47 -0.15 16.67
C TYR A 158 0.99 -0.53 16.82
N LEU A 159 0.51 -0.68 18.06
CA LEU A 159 -0.91 -0.87 18.33
C LEU A 159 -1.63 0.47 18.23
N LEU A 160 -2.53 0.59 17.26
CA LEU A 160 -3.29 1.82 17.02
C LEU A 160 -4.22 2.10 18.20
N LYS A 161 -4.06 3.28 18.80
CA LYS A 161 -4.96 3.80 19.84
C LYS A 161 -5.77 4.96 19.30
N HIS A 162 -7.03 5.02 19.67
CA HIS A 162 -7.90 6.17 19.40
C HIS A 162 -8.45 6.69 20.71
N ASN A 163 -8.27 8.00 21.00
CA ASN A 163 -8.62 8.61 22.28
C ASN A 163 -8.06 7.85 23.51
N GLY A 164 -6.83 7.33 23.39
CA GLY A 164 -6.15 6.56 24.43
C GLY A 164 -6.63 5.11 24.59
N VAL A 165 -7.63 4.67 23.81
CA VAL A 165 -8.18 3.32 23.84
C VAL A 165 -7.57 2.46 22.72
N ASP A 166 -7.13 1.25 23.08
CA ASP A 166 -6.63 0.27 22.10
C ASP A 166 -7.74 -0.12 21.13
N THR A 167 -7.47 0.00 19.84
CA THR A 167 -8.42 -0.37 18.79
C THR A 167 -8.38 -1.86 18.45
N GLY A 168 -7.33 -2.57 18.85
CA GLY A 168 -7.02 -3.94 18.44
C GLY A 168 -6.42 -4.05 17.04
N LEU A 169 -6.14 -2.93 16.38
CA LEU A 169 -5.51 -2.86 15.06
C LEU A 169 -4.02 -2.60 15.21
N VAL A 170 -3.21 -3.20 14.36
CA VAL A 170 -1.80 -2.81 14.17
C VAL A 170 -1.77 -1.69 13.12
N GLU A 171 -1.04 -0.62 13.40
CA GLU A 171 -0.73 0.40 12.41
C GLU A 171 0.59 0.09 11.72
N LEU A 172 0.60 0.15 10.38
CA LEU A 172 1.78 0.12 9.53
C LEU A 172 2.00 1.53 9.00
N PRO A 173 2.92 2.32 9.59
CA PRO A 173 3.03 3.74 9.32
C PRO A 173 3.29 4.06 7.85
N VAL A 174 2.86 5.24 7.43
CA VAL A 174 3.08 5.79 6.09
C VAL A 174 3.76 7.15 6.21
N GLU A 175 4.35 7.64 5.12
CA GLU A 175 5.07 8.91 5.07
C GLU A 175 4.99 9.49 3.66
N TRP A 176 4.67 10.79 3.54
CA TRP A 176 4.54 11.47 2.23
C TRP A 176 5.85 11.49 1.43
N LEU A 177 7.00 11.54 2.11
CA LEU A 177 8.31 11.43 1.45
C LEU A 177 8.47 10.07 0.74
N LEU A 178 7.83 9.03 1.26
CA LEU A 178 7.91 7.65 0.79
C LEU A 178 6.66 7.24 -0.04
N ASP A 179 6.10 8.19 -0.77
CA ASP A 179 5.03 8.00 -1.74
C ASP A 179 5.50 8.48 -3.13
N ASP A 180 5.31 7.67 -4.17
CA ASP A 180 5.77 7.99 -5.50
C ASP A 180 4.95 9.09 -6.19
N TRP A 181 3.66 9.22 -5.83
CA TRP A 181 2.74 10.14 -6.50
C TRP A 181 3.09 11.61 -6.33
N PRO A 182 3.35 12.14 -5.12
CA PRO A 182 3.76 13.53 -4.96
C PRO A 182 4.97 13.88 -5.80
N HIS A 183 6.00 13.05 -5.78
CA HIS A 183 7.25 13.32 -6.46
C HIS A 183 7.13 13.29 -7.98
N PHE A 184 6.52 12.23 -8.53
CA PHE A 184 6.49 12.07 -9.98
C PHE A 184 5.33 12.79 -10.66
N GLU A 185 4.18 12.89 -10.00
CA GLU A 185 2.97 13.41 -10.64
C GLU A 185 2.64 14.84 -10.26
N MET A 186 3.04 15.29 -9.08
CA MET A 186 2.84 16.67 -8.64
C MET A 186 4.10 17.52 -8.91
N ASP A 187 5.25 17.10 -8.38
CA ASP A 187 6.50 17.85 -8.45
C ASP A 187 7.28 17.62 -9.75
N ARG A 188 6.87 16.61 -10.55
CA ARG A 188 7.47 16.27 -11.85
C ARG A 188 8.95 15.92 -11.78
N MET A 189 9.40 15.35 -10.67
CA MET A 189 10.80 14.97 -10.45
C MET A 189 11.25 13.85 -11.39
N GLY A 190 12.54 13.86 -11.72
CA GLY A 190 13.18 12.75 -12.43
C GLY A 190 13.46 11.55 -11.51
N PRO A 191 13.61 10.32 -12.06
CA PRO A 191 13.85 9.13 -11.26
C PRO A 191 15.12 9.21 -10.38
N ASP A 192 16.18 9.82 -10.88
CA ASP A 192 17.42 10.00 -10.10
C ASP A 192 17.27 11.00 -8.94
N GLU A 193 16.35 11.95 -9.06
CA GLU A 193 16.03 12.90 -7.97
C GLU A 193 15.27 12.18 -6.86
N VAL A 194 14.25 11.42 -7.21
CA VAL A 194 13.48 10.60 -6.24
C VAL A 194 14.38 9.55 -5.58
N TYR A 195 15.26 8.91 -6.34
CA TYR A 195 16.25 7.99 -5.78
C TYR A 195 17.15 8.66 -4.73
N ARG A 196 17.60 9.90 -4.97
CA ARG A 196 18.42 10.67 -4.00
C ARG A 196 17.66 11.08 -2.76
N LEU A 197 16.32 11.11 -2.77
CA LEU A 197 15.49 11.30 -1.58
C LEU A 197 15.29 9.98 -0.81
N TRP A 198 14.89 8.93 -1.49
CA TRP A 198 14.51 7.67 -0.85
C TRP A 198 15.70 6.87 -0.31
N LYS A 199 16.84 6.91 -1.02
CA LYS A 199 18.00 6.10 -0.61
C LYS A 199 18.58 6.51 0.73
N PRO A 200 18.87 7.79 1.03
CA PRO A 200 19.36 8.20 2.35
C PRO A 200 18.35 7.91 3.47
N GLU A 201 17.06 8.06 3.20
CA GLU A 201 16.00 7.73 4.17
C GLU A 201 15.99 6.23 4.48
N TRP A 202 16.05 5.38 3.45
CA TRP A 202 16.23 3.95 3.64
C TRP A 202 17.47 3.60 4.45
N GLU A 203 18.62 4.15 4.10
CA GLU A 203 19.89 3.87 4.78
C GLU A 203 19.85 4.29 6.26
N GLY A 204 19.30 5.47 6.56
CA GLY A 204 19.14 5.97 7.93
C GLY A 204 18.19 5.10 8.76
N LEU A 205 17.02 4.74 8.24
CA LEU A 205 16.07 3.87 8.93
C LEU A 205 16.64 2.46 9.13
N HIS A 206 17.37 1.93 8.13
CA HIS A 206 18.08 0.66 8.28
C HIS A 206 19.16 0.72 9.36
N GLU A 207 19.96 1.78 9.40
CA GLU A 207 21.00 1.99 10.42
C GLU A 207 20.40 1.98 11.83
N LEU A 208 19.28 2.65 12.01
CA LEU A 208 18.52 2.73 13.26
C LEU A 208 17.71 1.46 13.57
N GLY A 209 17.67 0.47 12.66
CA GLY A 209 16.88 -0.73 12.85
C GLY A 209 15.37 -0.49 12.78
N ARG A 210 14.94 0.43 11.92
CA ARG A 210 13.56 0.88 11.79
C ARG A 210 12.85 0.29 10.56
N TYR A 211 11.65 0.78 10.31
CA TYR A 211 10.74 0.41 9.25
C TYR A 211 10.79 1.44 8.12
N PHE A 212 10.98 0.97 6.89
CA PHE A 212 10.87 1.78 5.68
C PHE A 212 9.60 1.36 4.93
N GLY A 213 8.58 2.20 4.96
CA GLY A 213 7.27 1.94 4.34
C GLY A 213 7.12 2.69 3.03
N LEU A 214 7.43 2.05 1.90
CA LEU A 214 7.35 2.66 0.58
C LEU A 214 5.98 2.38 -0.07
N THR A 215 5.28 3.45 -0.43
CA THR A 215 4.02 3.42 -1.18
C THR A 215 4.26 3.79 -2.64
N CYS A 216 3.79 2.96 -3.56
CA CYS A 216 3.89 3.20 -4.99
C CYS A 216 2.52 2.99 -5.66
N HIS A 217 2.30 3.65 -6.81
CA HIS A 217 1.11 3.47 -7.63
C HIS A 217 1.51 2.84 -8.97
N PRO A 218 0.91 1.71 -9.40
CA PRO A 218 1.32 1.03 -10.63
C PRO A 218 1.35 1.95 -11.86
N GLU A 219 0.36 2.82 -12.05
CA GLU A 219 0.31 3.77 -13.16
C GLU A 219 1.39 4.86 -13.09
N CYS A 220 1.97 5.08 -11.91
CA CYS A 220 3.05 6.02 -11.65
C CYS A 220 4.43 5.34 -11.74
N ILE A 221 4.75 4.45 -10.80
CA ILE A 221 6.05 3.79 -10.70
C ILE A 221 6.32 2.81 -11.84
N GLY A 222 5.28 2.22 -12.45
CA GLY A 222 5.40 1.22 -13.51
C GLY A 222 5.92 1.76 -14.85
N ARG A 223 6.22 3.05 -14.94
CA ARG A 223 6.93 3.64 -16.10
C ARG A 223 8.37 3.16 -16.12
N VAL A 224 8.90 2.88 -17.31
CA VAL A 224 10.17 2.14 -17.48
C VAL A 224 11.32 2.71 -16.65
N SER A 225 11.55 4.01 -16.69
CA SER A 225 12.68 4.62 -15.97
C SER A 225 12.45 4.63 -14.43
N ARG A 226 11.21 4.86 -14.00
CA ARG A 226 10.83 4.85 -12.59
C ARG A 226 10.92 3.44 -12.01
N LEU A 227 10.44 2.42 -12.74
CA LEU A 227 10.53 1.04 -12.30
C LEU A 227 11.99 0.54 -12.23
N LYS A 228 12.86 0.96 -13.15
CA LYS A 228 14.30 0.68 -13.05
C LYS A 228 14.94 1.32 -11.82
N MET A 229 14.50 2.51 -11.45
CA MET A 229 14.95 3.18 -10.24
C MET A 229 14.50 2.43 -8.98
N LEU A 230 13.23 1.98 -8.93
CA LEU A 230 12.72 1.13 -7.84
C LEU A 230 13.50 -0.19 -7.76
N GLU A 231 13.73 -0.88 -8.89
CA GLU A 231 14.55 -2.09 -8.96
C GLU A 231 15.94 -1.88 -8.36
N ARG A 232 16.59 -0.76 -8.68
CA ARG A 232 17.88 -0.38 -8.13
C ARG A 232 17.82 -0.22 -6.61
N LEU A 233 16.85 0.55 -6.08
CA LEU A 233 16.69 0.79 -4.65
C LEU A 233 16.47 -0.52 -3.87
N VAL A 234 15.54 -1.35 -4.34
CA VAL A 234 15.23 -2.64 -3.68
C VAL A 234 16.41 -3.60 -3.78
N THR A 235 17.09 -3.66 -4.91
CA THR A 235 18.29 -4.51 -5.08
C THR A 235 19.40 -4.09 -4.12
N GLU A 236 19.61 -2.79 -3.92
CA GLU A 236 20.59 -2.29 -2.97
C GLU A 236 20.21 -2.64 -1.53
N ALA A 237 18.94 -2.48 -1.16
CA ALA A 237 18.44 -2.89 0.15
C ALA A 237 18.58 -4.40 0.41
N LYS A 238 18.40 -5.23 -0.60
CA LYS A 238 18.58 -6.70 -0.50
C LYS A 238 20.03 -7.17 -0.37
N LYS A 239 21.03 -6.33 -0.67
CA LYS A 239 22.44 -6.71 -0.48
C LYS A 239 22.77 -6.99 0.99
N GLY A 240 22.08 -6.32 1.92
CA GLY A 240 22.06 -6.69 3.32
C GLY A 240 21.16 -7.90 3.53
N SER A 241 21.70 -9.03 4.02
CA SER A 241 20.90 -10.21 4.33
C SER A 241 20.02 -10.04 5.59
N ASP A 242 20.08 -8.88 6.21
CA ASP A 242 19.44 -8.52 7.48
C ASP A 242 18.23 -7.58 7.31
N VAL A 243 17.70 -7.45 6.09
CA VAL A 243 16.49 -6.69 5.76
C VAL A 243 15.32 -7.62 5.51
N TRP A 244 14.25 -7.42 6.24
CA TRP A 244 13.01 -8.17 6.06
C TRP A 244 12.08 -7.47 5.05
N PHE A 245 11.57 -8.23 4.06
CA PHE A 245 10.61 -7.77 3.04
C PHE A 245 9.29 -8.52 3.20
N PRO A 246 8.41 -8.11 4.13
CA PRO A 246 7.13 -8.77 4.34
C PRO A 246 5.99 -8.19 3.49
N THR A 247 4.89 -8.95 3.40
CA THR A 247 3.56 -8.41 3.15
C THR A 247 3.03 -7.68 4.38
N GLY A 248 1.99 -6.83 4.21
CA GLY A 248 1.34 -6.14 5.33
C GLY A 248 0.75 -7.12 6.34
N LYS A 249 0.18 -8.22 5.84
CA LYS A 249 -0.33 -9.30 6.70
C LYS A 249 0.78 -9.93 7.55
N GLU A 250 1.90 -10.31 6.95
CA GLU A 250 3.03 -10.90 7.70
C GLU A 250 3.59 -9.93 8.73
N LEU A 251 3.73 -8.67 8.33
CA LEU A 251 4.21 -7.59 9.19
C LEU A 251 3.27 -7.34 10.38
N SER A 252 1.97 -7.27 10.12
CA SER A 252 0.96 -7.07 11.17
C SER A 252 0.85 -8.27 12.11
N ASP A 253 0.92 -9.49 11.57
CA ASP A 253 0.93 -10.72 12.36
C ASP A 253 2.17 -10.79 13.29
N TRP A 254 3.33 -10.35 12.80
CA TRP A 254 4.55 -10.24 13.60
C TRP A 254 4.42 -9.15 14.68
N ALA A 255 4.06 -7.93 14.29
CA ALA A 255 3.93 -6.80 15.20
C ALA A 255 2.91 -7.07 16.31
N SER A 256 1.76 -7.66 15.98
CA SER A 256 0.74 -8.04 16.96
C SER A 256 1.24 -9.00 18.04
N LYS A 257 2.17 -9.91 17.70
CA LYS A 257 2.79 -10.84 18.66
C LYS A 257 3.89 -10.17 19.50
N LYS A 258 4.57 -9.18 18.91
CA LYS A 258 5.71 -8.51 19.53
C LYS A 258 5.30 -7.41 20.49
N LEU A 259 4.12 -6.80 20.25
CA LEU A 259 3.60 -5.64 20.98
C LEU A 259 2.64 -6.02 22.13
N LYS A 260 2.21 -7.28 22.19
CA LYS A 260 1.47 -7.90 23.32
C LYS A 260 2.43 -8.48 24.35
#